data_90173619bbfd4e045fa9497bd8cc0935
#
_entry.id   90173619bbfd4e045fa9497bd8cc0935
#
_cell.length_a   1.000
_cell.length_b   1.000
_cell.length_c   1.000
_cell.angle_alpha   90.00
_cell.angle_beta   90.00
_cell.angle_gamma   90.00
#
_symmetry.space_group_name_H-M   'P 1'
#
loop_
_entity.id
_entity.type
_entity.pdbx_description
1 polymer ?
#
loop_
_entity_poly.entity_id
_entity_poly.type
_entity_poly.pdbx_seq_one_letter_code
_entity_poly.pdbx_strand_id
1 'polypeptide(L)'
;MSERDSIFEQRRGAMTGLAYRMLGSRADAEDVVQDAWIRWRGVDEDEVNNPAGFLNRVVTRLCLDRLKSARARREVYVGEWLPEPVVDEDHRGLHDSLGEDLSVAFLLALERLTPLERAAFLLHDVFDAPFADVAKTLGRTEAACRQLAARAREHVKAGKPRYHPSAEEEQRLTGAFLAAAMTGDETALRGILAQDVVMHSDGGGLAKATINPVFGLEKAIRLVVGLKKKFPTPEGAIARLARINGAPGIVLSHDGVVFQTMGLEIADGRIAAVYTMRNPEKLARLNS
;
A
#
# COMPACT_ATOMS: atom_id res chain seq x y z
N MET A 1 -32.28 -2.92 -8.98
CA MET A 1 -31.18 -3.30 -8.09
C MET A 1 -31.85 -3.82 -6.82
N SER A 2 -31.57 -5.05 -6.40
CA SER A 2 -32.17 -5.62 -5.18
C SER A 2 -31.59 -4.89 -3.95
N GLU A 3 -32.27 -4.99 -2.80
CA GLU A 3 -31.78 -4.45 -1.52
C GLU A 3 -30.40 -5.04 -1.18
N ARG A 4 -30.22 -6.33 -1.44
CA ARG A 4 -28.95 -7.07 -1.35
C ARG A 4 -27.83 -6.45 -2.18
N ASP A 5 -28.12 -6.09 -3.44
CA ASP A 5 -27.15 -5.43 -4.31
C ASP A 5 -26.73 -4.07 -3.73
N SER A 6 -27.71 -3.31 -3.23
CA SER A 6 -27.47 -1.99 -2.65
C SER A 6 -26.59 -2.07 -1.41
N ILE A 7 -26.87 -2.99 -0.49
CA ILE A 7 -26.05 -3.22 0.72
C ILE A 7 -24.59 -3.55 0.34
N PHE A 8 -24.39 -4.43 -0.64
CA PHE A 8 -23.06 -4.84 -1.06
C PHE A 8 -22.31 -3.68 -1.70
N GLU A 9 -22.93 -2.93 -2.61
CA GLU A 9 -22.29 -1.79 -3.29
C GLU A 9 -21.90 -0.68 -2.31
N GLN A 10 -22.73 -0.39 -1.30
CA GLN A 10 -22.39 0.56 -0.24
C GLN A 10 -21.16 0.13 0.58
N ARG A 11 -20.89 -1.17 0.67
CA ARG A 11 -19.76 -1.74 1.43
C ARG A 11 -18.55 -2.10 0.57
N ARG A 12 -18.69 -2.06 -0.75
CA ARG A 12 -17.63 -2.48 -1.70
C ARG A 12 -16.30 -1.79 -1.41
N GLY A 13 -16.29 -0.46 -1.25
CA GLY A 13 -15.08 0.32 -0.98
C GLY A 13 -14.40 -0.13 0.32
N ALA A 14 -15.15 -0.21 1.42
CA ALA A 14 -14.62 -0.64 2.71
C ALA A 14 -14.07 -2.08 2.67
N MET A 15 -14.76 -3.00 1.98
CA MET A 15 -14.29 -4.37 1.79
C MET A 15 -13.01 -4.44 0.95
N THR A 16 -12.92 -3.66 -0.11
CA THR A 16 -11.71 -3.56 -0.94
C THR A 16 -10.56 -2.99 -0.13
N GLY A 17 -10.81 -1.95 0.66
CA GLY A 17 -9.81 -1.36 1.58
C GLY A 17 -9.31 -2.34 2.63
N LEU A 18 -10.20 -3.15 3.21
CA LEU A 18 -9.82 -4.22 4.14
C LEU A 18 -8.95 -5.28 3.45
N ALA A 19 -9.40 -5.79 2.29
CA ALA A 19 -8.69 -6.81 1.55
C ALA A 19 -7.33 -6.32 1.07
N TYR A 20 -7.23 -5.08 0.58
CA TYR A 20 -5.96 -4.49 0.16
C TYR A 20 -4.97 -4.34 1.32
N ARG A 21 -5.40 -3.88 2.51
CA ARG A 21 -4.54 -3.83 3.71
C ARG A 21 -4.13 -5.21 4.19
N MET A 22 -4.98 -6.21 3.98
CA MET A 22 -4.65 -7.61 4.29
C MET A 22 -3.60 -8.19 3.34
N LEU A 23 -3.71 -7.91 2.03
CA LEU A 23 -2.99 -8.63 0.98
C LEU A 23 -1.85 -7.83 0.33
N GLY A 24 -1.95 -6.48 0.36
CA GLY A 24 -1.01 -5.57 -0.32
C GLY A 24 -1.06 -5.63 -1.85
N SER A 25 -2.03 -6.33 -2.42
CA SER A 25 -2.32 -6.42 -3.85
C SER A 25 -3.75 -5.96 -4.12
N ARG A 26 -3.91 -5.01 -5.02
CA ARG A 26 -5.21 -4.51 -5.43
C ARG A 26 -5.97 -5.55 -6.24
N ALA A 27 -5.27 -6.27 -7.11
CA ALA A 27 -5.85 -7.35 -7.90
C ALA A 27 -6.44 -8.43 -6.99
N ASP A 28 -5.64 -8.94 -6.03
CA ASP A 28 -6.13 -9.93 -5.07
C ASP A 28 -7.27 -9.39 -4.20
N ALA A 29 -7.26 -8.10 -3.86
CA ALA A 29 -8.33 -7.48 -3.06
C ALA A 29 -9.66 -7.44 -3.82
N GLU A 30 -9.65 -7.05 -5.08
CA GLU A 30 -10.85 -7.03 -5.93
C GLU A 30 -11.40 -8.44 -6.16
N ASP A 31 -10.53 -9.42 -6.39
CA ASP A 31 -10.94 -10.83 -6.51
C ASP A 31 -11.59 -11.35 -5.22
N VAL A 32 -11.04 -10.99 -4.05
CA VAL A 32 -11.66 -11.34 -2.74
C VAL A 32 -13.03 -10.71 -2.60
N VAL A 33 -13.19 -9.46 -3.02
CA VAL A 33 -14.50 -8.79 -2.97
C VAL A 33 -15.49 -9.42 -3.94
N GLN A 34 -15.02 -9.85 -5.12
CA GLN A 34 -15.86 -10.59 -6.06
C GLN A 34 -16.28 -11.96 -5.50
N ASP A 35 -15.35 -12.71 -4.89
CA ASP A 35 -15.65 -13.98 -4.21
C ASP A 35 -16.64 -13.77 -3.05
N ALA A 36 -16.52 -12.66 -2.32
CA ALA A 36 -17.44 -12.29 -1.25
C ALA A 36 -18.85 -11.99 -1.80
N TRP A 37 -18.95 -11.34 -2.98
CA TRP A 37 -20.23 -11.13 -3.67
C TRP A 37 -20.93 -12.45 -4.01
N ILE A 38 -20.19 -13.42 -4.57
CA ILE A 38 -20.74 -14.73 -4.93
C ILE A 38 -21.31 -15.41 -3.67
N ARG A 39 -20.59 -15.36 -2.55
CA ARG A 39 -21.05 -15.93 -1.28
C ARG A 39 -22.27 -15.19 -0.72
N TRP A 40 -22.26 -13.85 -0.80
CA TRP A 40 -23.36 -13.01 -0.34
C TRP A 40 -24.67 -13.32 -1.08
N ARG A 41 -24.61 -13.55 -2.38
CA ARG A 41 -25.78 -13.93 -3.20
C ARG A 41 -26.37 -15.28 -2.82
N GLY A 42 -25.60 -16.19 -2.28
CA GLY A 42 -26.04 -17.53 -1.89
C GLY A 42 -26.62 -17.65 -0.47
N VAL A 43 -26.64 -16.57 0.31
CA VAL A 43 -27.16 -16.58 1.69
C VAL A 43 -28.60 -16.07 1.72
N ASP A 44 -29.44 -16.61 2.60
CA ASP A 44 -30.76 -16.04 2.86
C ASP A 44 -30.64 -14.73 3.65
N GLU A 45 -31.25 -13.66 3.15
CA GLU A 45 -31.16 -12.32 3.77
C GLU A 45 -31.78 -12.33 5.17
N ASP A 46 -32.85 -13.07 5.38
CA ASP A 46 -33.55 -13.17 6.65
C ASP A 46 -32.71 -13.85 7.74
N GLU A 47 -31.66 -14.60 7.36
CA GLU A 47 -30.74 -15.24 8.29
C GLU A 47 -29.58 -14.32 8.72
N VAL A 48 -29.40 -13.14 8.08
CA VAL A 48 -28.27 -12.25 8.33
C VAL A 48 -28.68 -10.98 9.06
N ASN A 49 -28.66 -11.01 10.38
CA ASN A 49 -28.98 -9.85 11.22
C ASN A 49 -28.01 -8.68 11.10
N ASN A 50 -26.77 -8.92 10.67
CA ASN A 50 -25.72 -7.90 10.49
C ASN A 50 -24.98 -8.12 9.17
N PRO A 51 -25.45 -7.58 8.05
CA PRO A 51 -24.82 -7.70 6.74
C PRO A 51 -23.36 -7.20 6.71
N ALA A 52 -23.08 -6.08 7.36
CA ALA A 52 -21.72 -5.51 7.43
C ALA A 52 -20.76 -6.46 8.15
N GLY A 53 -21.13 -6.98 9.30
CA GLY A 53 -20.33 -7.96 10.06
C GLY A 53 -20.16 -9.28 9.31
N PHE A 54 -21.20 -9.72 8.58
CA PHE A 54 -21.12 -10.91 7.72
C PHE A 54 -20.11 -10.72 6.60
N LEU A 55 -20.20 -9.63 5.84
CA LEU A 55 -19.33 -9.33 4.71
C LEU A 55 -17.87 -9.16 5.15
N ASN A 56 -17.62 -8.43 6.23
CA ASN A 56 -16.27 -8.29 6.79
C ASN A 56 -15.69 -9.65 7.20
N ARG A 57 -16.49 -10.55 7.77
CA ARG A 57 -16.08 -11.91 8.11
C ARG A 57 -15.72 -12.72 6.87
N VAL A 58 -16.54 -12.66 5.83
CA VAL A 58 -16.31 -13.38 4.56
C VAL A 58 -15.00 -12.90 3.94
N VAL A 59 -14.83 -11.58 3.77
CA VAL A 59 -13.62 -10.97 3.19
C VAL A 59 -12.37 -11.34 4.00
N THR A 60 -12.43 -11.21 5.34
CA THR A 60 -11.29 -11.54 6.20
C THR A 60 -10.87 -13.00 6.06
N ARG A 61 -11.82 -13.94 6.04
CA ARG A 61 -11.50 -15.37 5.88
C ARG A 61 -10.89 -15.68 4.52
N LEU A 62 -11.43 -15.09 3.45
CA LEU A 62 -10.86 -15.20 2.11
C LEU A 62 -9.42 -14.65 2.07
N CYS A 63 -9.18 -13.50 2.69
CA CYS A 63 -7.83 -12.94 2.80
C CYS A 63 -6.87 -13.85 3.59
N LEU A 64 -7.31 -14.39 4.73
CA LEU A 64 -6.49 -15.32 5.52
C LEU A 64 -6.12 -16.57 4.74
N ASP A 65 -7.04 -17.11 3.92
CA ASP A 65 -6.74 -18.27 3.08
C ASP A 65 -5.76 -17.93 1.95
N ARG A 66 -5.90 -16.76 1.32
CA ARG A 66 -4.94 -16.27 0.31
C ARG A 66 -3.55 -15.99 0.91
N LEU A 67 -3.46 -15.47 2.13
CA LEU A 67 -2.18 -15.20 2.80
C LEU A 67 -1.35 -16.47 3.06
N LYS A 68 -1.99 -17.63 3.24
CA LYS A 68 -1.28 -18.91 3.35
C LYS A 68 -0.49 -19.24 2.08
N SER A 69 -1.09 -19.02 0.90
CA SER A 69 -0.43 -19.24 -0.40
C SER A 69 0.49 -18.07 -0.78
N ALA A 70 0.16 -16.84 -0.41
CA ALA A 70 0.98 -15.66 -0.68
C ALA A 70 2.31 -15.71 0.08
N ARG A 71 2.33 -16.25 1.30
CA ARG A 71 3.56 -16.42 2.08
C ARG A 71 4.56 -17.31 1.35
N ALA A 72 4.13 -18.43 0.82
CA ALA A 72 4.99 -19.32 0.03
C ALA A 72 5.55 -18.61 -1.23
N ARG A 73 4.73 -17.78 -1.90
CA ARG A 73 5.20 -16.99 -3.05
C ARG A 73 6.21 -15.93 -2.68
N ARG A 74 6.06 -15.28 -1.49
CA ARG A 74 7.00 -14.26 -1.00
C ARG A 74 8.35 -14.83 -0.55
N GLU A 75 8.39 -16.08 -0.10
CA GLU A 75 9.65 -16.76 0.26
C GLU A 75 10.59 -16.95 -0.95
N VAL A 76 10.05 -16.95 -2.17
CA VAL A 76 10.82 -17.05 -3.43
C VAL A 76 10.90 -15.73 -4.21
N TYR A 77 10.34 -14.64 -3.64
CA TYR A 77 10.32 -13.34 -4.30
C TYR A 77 11.70 -12.71 -4.37
N VAL A 78 12.07 -12.20 -5.55
CA VAL A 78 13.41 -11.64 -5.79
C VAL A 78 13.43 -10.16 -5.39
N GLY A 79 14.22 -9.83 -4.39
CA GLY A 79 14.37 -8.46 -3.88
C GLY A 79 13.31 -8.09 -2.84
N GLU A 80 13.21 -6.79 -2.58
CA GLU A 80 12.23 -6.27 -1.64
C GLU A 80 10.83 -6.30 -2.25
N TRP A 81 9.86 -6.74 -1.48
CA TRP A 81 8.45 -6.71 -1.86
C TRP A 81 7.80 -5.42 -1.33
N LEU A 82 7.22 -4.63 -2.23
CA LEU A 82 6.37 -3.49 -1.90
C LEU A 82 4.91 -3.77 -2.26
N PRO A 83 3.94 -3.17 -1.57
CA PRO A 83 2.54 -3.25 -1.98
C PRO A 83 2.33 -2.69 -3.39
N GLU A 84 1.32 -3.20 -4.08
CA GLU A 84 0.90 -2.70 -5.40
C GLU A 84 0.49 -1.23 -5.28
N PRO A 85 1.00 -0.32 -6.13
CA PRO A 85 0.71 1.10 -5.99
C PRO A 85 -0.74 1.44 -6.34
N VAL A 86 -1.36 2.26 -5.49
CA VAL A 86 -2.64 2.90 -5.75
C VAL A 86 -2.34 4.34 -6.15
N VAL A 87 -2.54 4.67 -7.42
CA VAL A 87 -2.31 6.01 -7.97
C VAL A 87 -3.64 6.74 -8.06
N ASP A 88 -3.74 7.90 -7.42
CA ASP A 88 -4.87 8.80 -7.50
C ASP A 88 -4.50 9.97 -8.43
N GLU A 89 -5.14 10.03 -9.59
CA GLU A 89 -4.85 11.03 -10.63
C GLU A 89 -5.63 12.33 -10.43
N ASP A 90 -6.83 12.23 -9.83
CA ASP A 90 -7.82 13.31 -9.82
C ASP A 90 -8.24 13.78 -8.42
N HIS A 91 -7.59 13.33 -7.35
CA HIS A 91 -8.06 13.52 -5.97
C HIS A 91 -9.50 13.01 -5.74
N ARG A 92 -10.03 12.19 -6.64
CA ARG A 92 -11.39 11.69 -6.64
C ARG A 92 -11.47 10.25 -6.17
N GLY A 93 -11.68 10.09 -4.88
CA GLY A 93 -12.51 8.99 -4.42
C GLY A 93 -11.90 7.60 -4.29
N LEU A 94 -10.72 7.28 -4.80
CA LEU A 94 -10.13 5.96 -4.55
C LEU A 94 -9.61 5.88 -3.11
N HIS A 95 -8.98 6.95 -2.65
CA HIS A 95 -8.54 7.08 -1.26
C HIS A 95 -9.74 7.13 -0.30
N ASP A 96 -10.77 7.91 -0.63
CA ASP A 96 -12.00 8.02 0.18
C ASP A 96 -12.78 6.70 0.22
N SER A 97 -12.80 5.94 -0.88
CA SER A 97 -13.48 4.66 -0.94
C SER A 97 -12.76 3.52 -0.24
N LEU A 98 -11.41 3.56 -0.18
CA LEU A 98 -10.59 2.54 0.47
C LEU A 98 -10.34 2.83 1.96
N GLY A 99 -10.71 4.01 2.47
CA GLY A 99 -10.56 4.45 3.86
C GLY A 99 -9.19 5.06 4.17
N GLU A 100 -9.07 5.64 5.37
CA GLU A 100 -7.88 6.34 5.84
C GLU A 100 -6.63 5.44 5.87
N ASP A 101 -5.46 6.07 5.73
CA ASP A 101 -4.11 5.51 5.82
C ASP A 101 -3.85 4.28 4.92
N LEU A 102 -3.43 4.56 3.70
CA LEU A 102 -2.91 3.58 2.73
C LEU A 102 -1.41 3.76 2.49
N SER A 103 -0.72 4.53 3.33
CA SER A 103 0.70 4.82 3.14
C SER A 103 1.51 3.53 3.00
N VAL A 104 2.53 3.55 2.14
CA VAL A 104 3.39 2.37 1.94
C VAL A 104 4.07 1.98 3.25
N ALA A 105 4.47 2.96 4.08
CA ALA A 105 5.02 2.71 5.42
C ALA A 105 4.05 1.91 6.31
N PHE A 106 2.77 2.29 6.33
CA PHE A 106 1.74 1.56 7.08
C PHE A 106 1.54 0.15 6.53
N LEU A 107 1.42 0.00 5.21
CA LEU A 107 1.27 -1.31 4.58
C LEU A 107 2.48 -2.22 4.85
N LEU A 108 3.70 -1.68 4.83
CA LEU A 108 4.91 -2.43 5.20
C LEU A 108 4.94 -2.80 6.69
N ALA A 109 4.42 -1.93 7.56
CA ALA A 109 4.26 -2.29 8.98
C ALA A 109 3.27 -3.45 9.16
N LEU A 110 2.17 -3.46 8.41
CA LEU A 110 1.22 -4.58 8.39
C LEU A 110 1.84 -5.88 7.88
N GLU A 111 2.77 -5.81 6.92
CA GLU A 111 3.46 -7.00 6.39
C GLU A 111 4.33 -7.73 7.43
N ARG A 112 4.79 -7.03 8.47
CA ARG A 112 5.55 -7.60 9.57
C ARG A 112 4.70 -8.38 10.57
N LEU A 113 3.38 -8.23 10.50
CA LEU A 113 2.42 -8.91 11.36
C LEU A 113 2.15 -10.33 10.88
N THR A 114 1.86 -11.23 11.81
CA THR A 114 1.25 -12.50 11.43
C THR A 114 -0.15 -12.26 10.83
N PRO A 115 -0.66 -13.15 9.97
CA PRO A 115 -1.99 -12.96 9.37
C PRO A 115 -3.11 -12.73 10.38
N LEU A 116 -3.06 -13.39 11.55
CA LEU A 116 -4.07 -13.22 12.60
C LEU A 116 -3.92 -11.90 13.37
N GLU A 117 -2.71 -11.43 13.61
CA GLU A 117 -2.44 -10.12 14.21
C GLU A 117 -2.92 -9.01 13.28
N ARG A 118 -2.60 -9.12 11.99
CA ARG A 118 -3.06 -8.17 10.96
C ARG A 118 -4.58 -8.11 10.91
N ALA A 119 -5.25 -9.27 10.84
CA ALA A 119 -6.71 -9.33 10.79
C ALA A 119 -7.36 -8.76 12.06
N ALA A 120 -6.87 -9.11 13.26
CA ALA A 120 -7.40 -8.59 14.52
C ALA A 120 -7.26 -7.07 14.62
N PHE A 121 -6.09 -6.54 14.25
CA PHE A 121 -5.81 -5.11 14.23
C PHE A 121 -6.70 -4.37 13.23
N LEU A 122 -6.74 -4.82 11.97
CA LEU A 122 -7.54 -4.16 10.96
C LEU A 122 -9.03 -4.16 11.32
N LEU A 123 -9.58 -5.30 11.70
CA LEU A 123 -10.99 -5.36 12.05
C LEU A 123 -11.36 -4.44 13.21
N HIS A 124 -10.55 -4.41 14.28
CA HIS A 124 -10.88 -3.65 15.47
C HIS A 124 -10.43 -2.19 15.40
N ASP A 125 -9.15 -1.94 15.04
CA ASP A 125 -8.55 -0.60 15.15
C ASP A 125 -8.77 0.28 13.92
N VAL A 126 -9.07 -0.31 12.76
CA VAL A 126 -9.29 0.42 11.50
C VAL A 126 -10.76 0.40 11.07
N PHE A 127 -11.45 -0.71 11.31
CA PHE A 127 -12.86 -0.89 10.91
C PHE A 127 -13.84 -0.92 12.09
N ASP A 128 -13.41 -0.54 13.30
CA ASP A 128 -14.21 -0.38 14.51
C ASP A 128 -15.09 -1.58 14.89
N ALA A 129 -14.69 -2.80 14.47
CA ALA A 129 -15.44 -4.00 14.82
C ALA A 129 -15.28 -4.36 16.32
N PRO A 130 -16.39 -4.64 17.04
CA PRO A 130 -16.29 -5.12 18.42
C PRO A 130 -15.46 -6.42 18.51
N PHE A 131 -14.71 -6.62 19.61
CA PHE A 131 -13.92 -7.84 19.79
C PHE A 131 -14.76 -9.13 19.76
N ALA A 132 -16.03 -9.08 20.13
CA ALA A 132 -16.95 -10.19 19.99
C ALA A 132 -17.10 -10.63 18.51
N ASP A 133 -17.16 -9.68 17.56
CA ASP A 133 -17.26 -9.97 16.13
C ASP A 133 -15.92 -10.39 15.54
N VAL A 134 -14.82 -9.77 16.00
CA VAL A 134 -13.45 -10.20 15.66
C VAL A 134 -13.23 -11.66 16.09
N ALA A 135 -13.65 -12.02 17.29
CA ALA A 135 -13.55 -13.38 17.84
C ALA A 135 -14.31 -14.41 16.99
N LYS A 136 -15.55 -14.09 16.60
CA LYS A 136 -16.37 -14.92 15.68
C LYS A 136 -15.71 -15.07 14.31
N THR A 137 -15.11 -13.98 13.80
CA THR A 137 -14.46 -13.95 12.49
C THR A 137 -13.21 -14.83 12.47
N LEU A 138 -12.36 -14.72 13.50
CA LEU A 138 -11.08 -15.42 13.58
C LEU A 138 -11.17 -16.82 14.20
N GLY A 139 -12.33 -17.20 14.73
CA GLY A 139 -12.51 -18.48 15.44
C GLY A 139 -11.63 -18.54 16.71
N ARG A 140 -11.57 -17.46 17.47
CA ARG A 140 -10.77 -17.31 18.69
C ARG A 140 -11.62 -16.74 19.84
N THR A 141 -11.07 -16.73 21.05
CA THR A 141 -11.69 -16.01 22.16
C THR A 141 -11.46 -14.51 22.04
N GLU A 142 -12.33 -13.70 22.64
CA GLU A 142 -12.14 -12.25 22.68
C GLU A 142 -10.80 -11.84 23.37
N ALA A 143 -10.44 -12.55 24.43
CA ALA A 143 -9.18 -12.30 25.13
C ALA A 143 -7.97 -12.54 24.21
N ALA A 144 -7.97 -13.61 23.40
CA ALA A 144 -6.94 -13.87 22.41
C ALA A 144 -6.91 -12.80 21.32
N CYS A 145 -8.08 -12.32 20.85
CA CYS A 145 -8.16 -11.25 19.85
C CYS A 145 -7.62 -9.91 20.39
N ARG A 146 -7.90 -9.56 21.67
CA ARG A 146 -7.30 -8.39 22.32
C ARG A 146 -5.78 -8.47 22.38
N GLN A 147 -5.21 -9.64 22.68
CA GLN A 147 -3.77 -9.85 22.69
C GLN A 147 -3.14 -9.75 21.29
N LEU A 148 -3.80 -10.30 20.25
CA LEU A 148 -3.37 -10.16 18.87
C LEU A 148 -3.33 -8.68 18.45
N ALA A 149 -4.41 -7.94 18.68
CA ALA A 149 -4.48 -6.52 18.36
C ALA A 149 -3.45 -5.68 19.16
N ALA A 150 -3.23 -5.99 20.45
CA ALA A 150 -2.23 -5.29 21.26
C ALA A 150 -0.82 -5.45 20.69
N ARG A 151 -0.41 -6.69 20.34
CA ARG A 151 0.90 -6.94 19.70
C ARG A 151 1.03 -6.23 18.35
N ALA A 152 -0.03 -6.27 17.56
CA ALA A 152 -0.05 -5.58 16.28
C ALA A 152 0.15 -4.06 16.43
N ARG A 153 -0.51 -3.42 17.41
CA ARG A 153 -0.36 -1.98 17.69
C ARG A 153 1.09 -1.60 18.03
N GLU A 154 1.81 -2.42 18.78
CA GLU A 154 3.23 -2.18 19.10
C GLU A 154 4.08 -2.16 17.83
N HIS A 155 3.87 -3.10 16.92
CA HIS A 155 4.58 -3.16 15.64
C HIS A 155 4.21 -2.01 14.71
N VAL A 156 2.91 -1.64 14.64
CA VAL A 156 2.41 -0.60 13.74
C VAL A 156 2.77 0.80 14.22
N LYS A 157 2.83 1.06 15.54
CA LYS A 157 3.24 2.37 16.09
C LYS A 157 4.60 2.84 15.59
N ALA A 158 5.50 1.94 15.28
CA ALA A 158 6.83 2.26 14.73
C ALA A 158 6.79 2.78 13.29
N GLY A 159 5.69 2.57 12.55
CA GLY A 159 5.54 2.93 11.14
C GLY A 159 4.58 4.10 10.87
N LYS A 160 3.98 4.73 11.89
CA LYS A 160 3.06 5.86 11.65
C LYS A 160 3.84 7.16 11.44
N PRO A 161 3.60 7.89 10.34
CA PRO A 161 4.15 9.23 10.17
C PRO A 161 3.69 10.14 11.31
N ARG A 162 4.62 10.84 11.95
CA ARG A 162 4.31 11.84 12.99
C ARG A 162 4.13 13.24 12.44
N TYR A 163 4.39 13.42 11.16
CA TYR A 163 4.40 14.69 10.47
C TYR A 163 3.40 14.68 9.33
N HIS A 164 2.65 15.76 9.20
CA HIS A 164 1.72 15.99 8.09
C HIS A 164 2.18 17.23 7.34
N PRO A 165 2.87 17.08 6.20
CA PRO A 165 3.32 18.19 5.39
C PRO A 165 2.14 18.96 4.78
N SER A 166 2.30 20.26 4.53
CA SER A 166 1.32 21.00 3.74
C SER A 166 1.36 20.59 2.27
N ALA A 167 0.28 20.83 1.53
CA ALA A 167 0.21 20.52 0.10
C ALA A 167 1.32 21.25 -0.71
N GLU A 168 1.65 22.48 -0.34
CA GLU A 168 2.74 23.23 -0.96
C GLU A 168 4.10 22.60 -0.68
N GLU A 169 4.31 22.10 0.54
CA GLU A 169 5.55 21.41 0.91
C GLU A 169 5.70 20.10 0.17
N GLU A 170 4.63 19.31 0.09
CA GLU A 170 4.58 18.07 -0.69
C GLU A 170 4.96 18.34 -2.16
N GLN A 171 4.31 19.32 -2.78
CA GLN A 171 4.55 19.67 -4.19
C GLN A 171 5.99 20.16 -4.40
N ARG A 172 6.48 21.03 -3.53
CA ARG A 172 7.84 21.57 -3.59
C ARG A 172 8.90 20.48 -3.49
N LEU A 173 8.79 19.60 -2.48
CA LEU A 173 9.77 18.52 -2.25
C LEU A 173 9.71 17.47 -3.36
N THR A 174 8.51 17.10 -3.84
CA THR A 174 8.35 16.13 -4.92
C THR A 174 8.92 16.65 -6.23
N GLY A 175 8.65 17.91 -6.57
CA GLY A 175 9.21 18.57 -7.75
C GLY A 175 10.73 18.72 -7.68
N ALA A 176 11.26 19.11 -6.51
CA ALA A 176 12.70 19.23 -6.30
C ALA A 176 13.41 17.87 -6.40
N PHE A 177 12.80 16.80 -5.85
CA PHE A 177 13.34 15.44 -5.97
C PHE A 177 13.36 14.97 -7.42
N LEU A 178 12.25 15.17 -8.16
CA LEU A 178 12.20 14.82 -9.58
C LEU A 178 13.30 15.54 -10.37
N ALA A 179 13.43 16.87 -10.22
CA ALA A 179 14.44 17.67 -10.90
C ALA A 179 15.88 17.21 -10.58
N ALA A 180 16.17 17.00 -9.29
CA ALA A 180 17.49 16.55 -8.85
C ALA A 180 17.81 15.12 -9.32
N ALA A 181 16.84 14.22 -9.31
CA ALA A 181 17.02 12.85 -9.81
C ALA A 181 17.22 12.81 -11.34
N MET A 182 16.51 13.67 -12.09
CA MET A 182 16.64 13.77 -13.55
C MET A 182 17.97 14.38 -13.98
N THR A 183 18.51 15.34 -13.22
CA THR A 183 19.81 16.00 -13.52
C THR A 183 21.00 15.27 -12.90
N GLY A 184 20.80 14.54 -11.81
CA GLY A 184 21.88 13.95 -11.00
C GLY A 184 22.54 14.99 -10.07
N ASP A 185 21.81 16.04 -9.67
CA ASP A 185 22.30 17.10 -8.81
C ASP A 185 22.41 16.62 -7.35
N GLU A 186 23.64 16.26 -6.95
CA GLU A 186 23.95 15.77 -5.60
C GLU A 186 23.69 16.84 -4.52
N THR A 187 23.92 18.11 -4.83
CA THR A 187 23.73 19.21 -3.89
C THR A 187 22.24 19.43 -3.60
N ALA A 188 21.43 19.41 -4.64
CA ALA A 188 19.96 19.49 -4.49
C ALA A 188 19.40 18.29 -3.72
N LEU A 189 19.85 17.06 -4.04
CA LEU A 189 19.46 15.85 -3.29
C LEU A 189 19.82 15.96 -1.81
N ARG A 190 21.00 16.42 -1.47
CA ARG A 190 21.48 16.64 -0.10
C ARG A 190 20.59 17.66 0.66
N GLY A 191 20.07 18.64 -0.04
CA GLY A 191 19.19 19.66 0.53
C GLY A 191 17.81 19.17 0.92
N ILE A 192 17.29 18.14 0.25
CA ILE A 192 15.90 17.67 0.39
C ILE A 192 15.75 16.31 1.06
N LEU A 193 16.77 15.45 1.03
CA LEU A 193 16.73 14.13 1.68
C LEU A 193 17.09 14.22 3.17
N ALA A 194 16.45 13.39 3.99
CA ALA A 194 16.79 13.24 5.40
C ALA A 194 18.15 12.53 5.57
N GLN A 195 18.83 12.72 6.72
CA GLN A 195 20.10 12.05 7.01
C GLN A 195 19.97 10.53 7.08
N ASP A 196 18.85 10.06 7.59
CA ASP A 196 18.48 8.65 7.75
C ASP A 196 17.53 8.14 6.66
N VAL A 197 17.44 8.85 5.52
CA VAL A 197 16.57 8.49 4.39
C VAL A 197 16.72 7.02 3.99
N VAL A 198 15.60 6.38 3.67
CA VAL A 198 15.58 5.00 3.19
C VAL A 198 15.03 4.96 1.76
N MET A 199 15.79 4.30 0.87
CA MET A 199 15.36 4.05 -0.51
C MET A 199 14.92 2.60 -0.64
N HIS A 200 13.63 2.40 -0.86
CA HIS A 200 13.01 1.11 -1.12
C HIS A 200 12.80 0.91 -2.61
N SER A 201 12.96 -0.31 -3.12
CA SER A 201 12.62 -0.58 -4.51
C SER A 201 12.19 -2.01 -4.76
N ASP A 202 11.17 -2.17 -5.58
CA ASP A 202 10.60 -3.45 -5.99
C ASP A 202 10.62 -3.58 -7.51
N GLY A 203 11.40 -4.53 -8.01
CA GLY A 203 11.47 -4.91 -9.41
C GLY A 203 10.89 -6.30 -9.69
N GLY A 204 10.55 -7.07 -8.64
CA GLY A 204 10.01 -8.43 -8.75
C GLY A 204 10.92 -9.44 -9.45
N GLY A 205 12.23 -9.15 -9.58
CA GLY A 205 13.16 -9.93 -10.41
C GLY A 205 12.98 -9.72 -11.91
N LEU A 206 11.96 -8.96 -12.34
CA LEU A 206 11.63 -8.69 -13.75
C LEU A 206 12.20 -7.36 -14.23
N ALA A 207 12.29 -6.37 -13.34
CA ALA A 207 12.91 -5.08 -13.62
C ALA A 207 14.10 -4.82 -12.69
N LYS A 208 15.04 -4.00 -13.17
CA LYS A 208 16.22 -3.64 -12.37
C LYS A 208 15.82 -2.78 -11.18
N ALA A 209 16.11 -3.27 -9.97
CA ALA A 209 15.86 -2.63 -8.70
C ALA A 209 16.95 -3.01 -7.70
N THR A 210 17.06 -2.32 -6.58
CA THR A 210 17.93 -2.77 -5.48
C THR A 210 17.30 -3.98 -4.81
N ILE A 211 18.11 -4.96 -4.45
CA ILE A 211 17.62 -6.19 -3.79
C ILE A 211 17.24 -5.88 -2.33
N ASN A 212 17.97 -4.98 -1.69
CA ASN A 212 17.76 -4.57 -0.30
C ASN A 212 17.54 -3.05 -0.22
N PRO A 213 16.81 -2.57 0.80
CA PRO A 213 16.69 -1.15 1.08
C PRO A 213 18.06 -0.49 1.26
N VAL A 214 18.21 0.76 0.78
CA VAL A 214 19.43 1.54 0.91
C VAL A 214 19.22 2.60 1.98
N PHE A 215 20.02 2.54 3.04
CA PHE A 215 19.89 3.39 4.23
C PHE A 215 20.93 4.51 4.24
N GLY A 216 20.48 5.73 4.54
CA GLY A 216 21.28 6.91 4.81
C GLY A 216 21.61 7.75 3.57
N LEU A 217 21.76 9.05 3.82
CA LEU A 217 21.87 10.11 2.81
C LEU A 217 22.93 9.85 1.75
N GLU A 218 24.15 9.53 2.15
CA GLU A 218 25.26 9.37 1.22
C GLU A 218 25.08 8.18 0.25
N LYS A 219 24.50 7.10 0.75
CA LYS A 219 24.20 5.94 -0.08
C LYS A 219 23.02 6.20 -1.01
N ALA A 220 21.99 6.91 -0.52
CA ALA A 220 20.84 7.32 -1.32
C ALA A 220 21.25 8.22 -2.49
N ILE A 221 22.08 9.24 -2.24
CA ILE A 221 22.60 10.13 -3.29
C ILE A 221 23.39 9.33 -4.33
N ARG A 222 24.35 8.49 -3.88
CA ARG A 222 25.11 7.63 -4.79
C ARG A 222 24.24 6.70 -5.62
N LEU A 223 23.18 6.18 -5.03
CA LEU A 223 22.21 5.34 -5.76
C LEU A 223 21.52 6.14 -6.86
N VAL A 224 20.90 7.29 -6.53
CA VAL A 224 20.16 8.11 -7.49
C VAL A 224 21.06 8.57 -8.65
N VAL A 225 22.22 9.12 -8.33
CA VAL A 225 23.20 9.61 -9.33
C VAL A 225 23.76 8.44 -10.17
N GLY A 226 24.04 7.31 -9.51
CA GLY A 226 24.53 6.11 -10.21
C GLY A 226 23.48 5.51 -11.15
N LEU A 227 22.22 5.47 -10.74
CA LEU A 227 21.12 5.02 -11.59
C LEU A 227 20.93 5.94 -12.80
N LYS A 228 20.97 7.27 -12.61
CA LYS A 228 20.89 8.24 -13.70
C LYS A 228 21.99 8.02 -14.75
N LYS A 229 23.24 7.78 -14.31
CA LYS A 229 24.37 7.53 -15.22
C LYS A 229 24.26 6.20 -15.95
N LYS A 230 23.86 5.13 -15.24
CA LYS A 230 23.88 3.77 -15.77
C LYS A 230 22.61 3.39 -16.53
N PHE A 231 21.49 3.99 -16.15
CA PHE A 231 20.17 3.74 -16.72
C PHE A 231 19.45 5.06 -16.93
N PRO A 232 19.84 5.83 -17.94
CA PRO A 232 19.19 7.11 -18.23
C PRO A 232 17.71 6.89 -18.52
N THR A 233 16.89 7.85 -18.11
CA THR A 233 15.48 7.87 -18.44
C THR A 233 15.33 7.86 -19.97
N PRO A 234 14.44 7.02 -20.53
CA PRO A 234 14.20 6.98 -21.97
C PRO A 234 13.89 8.37 -22.53
N GLU A 235 14.37 8.67 -23.75
CA GLU A 235 13.96 9.89 -24.45
C GLU A 235 12.47 9.85 -24.71
N GLY A 236 11.77 10.98 -24.51
CA GLY A 236 10.30 11.04 -24.63
C GLY A 236 9.56 10.49 -23.41
N ALA A 237 10.24 10.03 -22.37
CA ALA A 237 9.55 9.64 -21.15
C ALA A 237 8.90 10.85 -20.47
N ILE A 238 7.67 10.64 -19.99
CA ILE A 238 6.87 11.65 -19.30
C ILE A 238 6.90 11.38 -17.80
N ALA A 239 7.21 12.42 -17.03
CA ALA A 239 7.10 12.41 -15.58
C ALA A 239 5.90 13.26 -15.15
N ARG A 240 5.03 12.70 -14.31
CA ARG A 240 3.91 13.45 -13.72
C ARG A 240 3.88 13.28 -12.21
N LEU A 241 3.47 14.33 -11.51
CA LEU A 241 3.20 14.28 -10.09
C LEU A 241 1.83 13.64 -9.86
N ALA A 242 1.72 12.80 -8.85
CA ALA A 242 0.48 12.12 -8.48
C ALA A 242 0.50 11.80 -6.98
N ARG A 243 -0.64 11.39 -6.43
CA ARG A 243 -0.66 10.74 -5.12
C ARG A 243 -0.52 9.23 -5.30
N ILE A 244 0.40 8.63 -4.55
CA ILE A 244 0.65 7.18 -4.58
C ILE A 244 0.42 6.66 -3.17
N ASN A 245 -0.58 5.82 -3.00
CA ASN A 245 -0.99 5.32 -1.68
C ASN A 245 -1.26 6.47 -0.69
N GLY A 246 -1.88 7.56 -1.17
CA GLY A 246 -2.19 8.74 -0.36
C GLY A 246 -1.00 9.67 -0.08
N ALA A 247 0.23 9.30 -0.41
CA ALA A 247 1.44 10.11 -0.28
C ALA A 247 1.79 10.84 -1.60
N PRO A 248 2.53 11.97 -1.56
CA PRO A 248 3.02 12.62 -2.76
C PRO A 248 3.97 11.68 -3.53
N GLY A 249 3.95 11.75 -4.85
CA GLY A 249 4.76 10.84 -5.64
C GLY A 249 4.88 11.24 -7.11
N ILE A 250 5.58 10.40 -7.85
CA ILE A 250 5.94 10.59 -9.25
C ILE A 250 5.60 9.32 -10.02
N VAL A 251 4.96 9.48 -11.16
CA VAL A 251 4.70 8.41 -12.14
C VAL A 251 5.52 8.70 -13.38
N LEU A 252 6.29 7.70 -13.82
CA LEU A 252 7.06 7.76 -15.06
C LEU A 252 6.45 6.83 -16.09
N SER A 253 6.17 7.37 -17.28
CA SER A 253 5.66 6.62 -18.43
C SER A 253 6.50 6.89 -19.69
N HIS A 254 6.49 5.94 -20.62
CA HIS A 254 7.09 6.07 -21.94
C HIS A 254 6.16 5.40 -22.95
N ASP A 255 5.86 6.08 -24.04
CA ASP A 255 4.88 5.63 -25.04
C ASP A 255 3.51 5.22 -24.44
N GLY A 256 3.06 5.98 -23.43
CA GLY A 256 1.80 5.72 -22.74
C GLY A 256 1.88 4.60 -21.69
N VAL A 257 3.00 3.89 -21.55
CA VAL A 257 3.16 2.78 -20.62
C VAL A 257 3.88 3.25 -19.35
N VAL A 258 3.26 3.10 -18.19
CA VAL A 258 3.86 3.37 -16.88
C VAL A 258 4.90 2.27 -16.60
N PHE A 259 6.15 2.65 -16.40
CA PHE A 259 7.25 1.73 -16.09
C PHE A 259 7.83 1.91 -14.69
N GLN A 260 7.45 2.99 -14.00
CA GLN A 260 7.91 3.26 -12.64
C GLN A 260 6.96 4.19 -11.89
N THR A 261 6.75 3.92 -10.61
CA THR A 261 6.17 4.88 -9.67
C THR A 261 7.12 5.09 -8.49
N MET A 262 7.09 6.29 -7.89
CA MET A 262 7.87 6.64 -6.70
C MET A 262 6.97 7.36 -5.71
N GLY A 263 6.64 6.73 -4.60
CA GLY A 263 5.96 7.38 -3.45
C GLY A 263 7.00 7.99 -2.52
N LEU A 264 6.72 9.17 -1.97
CA LEU A 264 7.63 9.88 -1.08
C LEU A 264 7.03 10.01 0.32
N GLU A 265 7.77 9.61 1.33
CA GLU A 265 7.45 9.90 2.72
C GLU A 265 8.19 11.15 3.16
N ILE A 266 7.44 12.15 3.61
CA ILE A 266 7.99 13.44 4.07
C ILE A 266 7.85 13.51 5.58
N ALA A 267 8.95 13.83 6.26
CA ALA A 267 9.00 14.06 7.69
C ALA A 267 9.95 15.24 7.97
N ASP A 268 9.56 16.11 8.88
CA ASP A 268 10.37 17.25 9.34
C ASP A 268 10.96 18.09 8.17
N GLY A 269 10.14 18.35 7.14
CA GLY A 269 10.52 19.17 5.99
C GLY A 269 11.51 18.53 5.02
N ARG A 270 11.72 17.20 5.12
CA ARG A 270 12.63 16.42 4.28
C ARG A 270 11.99 15.12 3.82
N ILE A 271 12.53 14.53 2.76
CA ILE A 271 12.13 13.21 2.28
C ILE A 271 12.81 12.15 3.15
N ALA A 272 12.01 11.44 3.96
CA ALA A 272 12.47 10.40 4.87
C ALA A 272 12.52 9.02 4.22
N ALA A 273 11.64 8.75 3.25
CA ALA A 273 11.70 7.51 2.48
C ALA A 273 11.23 7.71 1.03
N VAL A 274 11.74 6.88 0.13
CA VAL A 274 11.31 6.79 -1.27
C VAL A 274 10.96 5.34 -1.57
N TYR A 275 9.75 5.09 -2.05
CA TYR A 275 9.23 3.77 -2.40
C TYR A 275 9.09 3.66 -3.91
N THR A 276 10.02 2.98 -4.55
CA THR A 276 10.09 2.83 -6.00
C THR A 276 9.51 1.50 -6.45
N MET A 277 8.40 1.53 -7.19
CA MET A 277 7.83 0.36 -7.84
C MET A 277 8.25 0.31 -9.30
N ARG A 278 8.83 -0.82 -9.71
CA ARG A 278 9.24 -1.10 -11.08
C ARG A 278 8.78 -2.49 -11.56
N ASN A 279 8.22 -3.31 -10.69
CA ASN A 279 7.69 -4.61 -11.05
C ASN A 279 6.54 -4.45 -12.07
N PRO A 280 6.71 -4.91 -13.33
CA PRO A 280 5.70 -4.70 -14.38
C PRO A 280 4.38 -5.39 -14.07
N GLU A 281 4.37 -6.51 -13.34
CA GLU A 281 3.13 -7.19 -12.93
C GLU A 281 2.29 -6.31 -11.99
N LYS A 282 2.94 -5.57 -11.08
CA LYS A 282 2.28 -4.65 -10.14
C LYS A 282 1.91 -3.30 -10.78
N LEU A 283 2.54 -2.94 -11.90
CA LEU A 283 2.23 -1.73 -12.67
C LEU A 283 1.20 -2.00 -13.78
N ALA A 284 0.86 -3.25 -14.07
CA ALA A 284 -0.02 -3.62 -15.18
C ALA A 284 -1.35 -2.88 -15.17
N ARG A 285 -1.94 -2.65 -13.99
CA ARG A 285 -3.22 -1.95 -13.84
C ARG A 285 -3.16 -0.45 -14.13
N LEU A 286 -1.98 0.15 -14.07
CA LEU A 286 -1.81 1.56 -14.45
C LEU A 286 -1.67 1.73 -15.96
N ASN A 287 -1.66 0.60 -16.70
CA ASN A 287 -1.49 0.49 -18.13
C ASN A 287 -2.74 -0.09 -18.83
N SER A 288 -3.82 -0.33 -18.06
CA SER A 288 -5.09 -0.91 -18.55
C SER A 288 -6.14 0.15 -18.85
#